data_29a1fb578b23090de5fb2153b82d50e7
#
_entry.id   29a1fb578b23090de5fb2153b82d50e7
#
_cell.length_a   1.000
_cell.length_b   1.000
_cell.length_c   1.000
_cell.angle_alpha   90.00
_cell.angle_beta   90.00
_cell.angle_gamma   90.00
#
_symmetry.space_group_name_H-M   'P 1'
#
loop_
_entity.id
_entity.type
_entity.pdbx_description
1 polymer ?
#
loop_
_entity_poly.entity_id
_entity_poly.type
_entity_poly.pdbx_seq_one_letter_code
_entity_poly.pdbx_strand_id
1 'polypeptide(L)'
;MALEPVVLDTDTLSELSRGNRVVKARALDYLSEFGRLTITAVTVFERLRGYRAAIRAGKPFERQLQAFEALIANCVVLPFDVDAAVVAADIWSACTRSQRQKLGDILIAAVAVSRHIPLATRNRRDFQSLAKASGANLRLVDWTIVPPRVVRGTGGGA
;
A
#
# COMPACT_ATOMS: atom_id res chain seq x y z
N MET A 1 4.75 3.88 -21.21
CA MET A 1 5.02 4.54 -19.94
C MET A 1 5.76 3.55 -19.04
N ALA A 2 6.89 3.93 -18.52
CA ALA A 2 7.60 3.09 -17.57
C ALA A 2 6.76 2.92 -16.29
N LEU A 3 6.79 1.71 -15.71
CA LEU A 3 6.23 1.49 -14.39
C LEU A 3 7.05 2.28 -13.37
N GLU A 4 6.39 2.87 -12.38
CA GLU A 4 7.07 3.49 -11.24
C GLU A 4 6.90 2.62 -9.98
N PRO A 5 7.85 2.66 -9.04
CA PRO A 5 7.68 2.00 -7.77
C PRO A 5 6.43 2.49 -7.05
N VAL A 6 5.70 1.60 -6.41
CA VAL A 6 4.53 1.92 -5.58
C VAL A 6 4.62 1.19 -4.24
N VAL A 7 4.05 1.79 -3.22
CA VAL A 7 3.85 1.16 -1.91
C VAL A 7 2.46 0.53 -1.88
N LEU A 8 2.36 -0.73 -1.54
CA LEU A 8 1.05 -1.39 -1.38
C LEU A 8 0.50 -1.10 0.01
N ASP A 9 -0.72 -0.55 0.04
CA ASP A 9 -1.49 -0.45 1.27
C ASP A 9 -2.02 -1.83 1.71
N THR A 10 -2.41 -1.91 2.96
CA THR A 10 -2.92 -3.14 3.59
C THR A 10 -4.13 -3.71 2.84
N ASP A 11 -5.02 -2.88 2.30
CA ASP A 11 -6.20 -3.34 1.56
C ASP A 11 -5.82 -3.92 0.18
N THR A 12 -4.89 -3.32 -0.56
CA THR A 12 -4.39 -3.85 -1.83
C THR A 12 -3.69 -5.19 -1.63
N LEU A 13 -2.90 -5.31 -0.57
CA LEU A 13 -2.28 -6.56 -0.17
C LEU A 13 -3.31 -7.64 0.18
N SER A 14 -4.43 -7.25 0.81
CA SER A 14 -5.55 -8.13 1.10
C SER A 14 -6.23 -8.63 -0.17
N GLU A 15 -6.44 -7.76 -1.15
CA GLU A 15 -7.01 -8.15 -2.44
C GLU A 15 -6.09 -9.12 -3.19
N LEU A 16 -4.77 -8.92 -3.12
CA LEU A 16 -3.79 -9.85 -3.68
C LEU A 16 -3.91 -11.23 -3.01
N SER A 17 -3.99 -11.27 -1.68
CA SER A 17 -4.10 -12.51 -0.91
C SER A 17 -5.42 -13.25 -1.17
N ARG A 18 -6.49 -12.53 -1.49
CA ARG A 18 -7.80 -13.09 -1.88
C ARG A 18 -7.86 -13.59 -3.32
N GLY A 19 -6.82 -13.35 -4.10
CA GLY A 19 -6.73 -13.77 -5.49
C GLY A 19 -7.48 -12.88 -6.47
N ASN A 20 -7.67 -11.60 -6.16
CA ASN A 20 -8.23 -10.62 -7.09
C ASN A 20 -7.41 -10.62 -8.39
N ARG A 21 -8.06 -10.96 -9.52
CA ARG A 21 -7.38 -11.18 -10.80
C ARG A 21 -6.65 -9.93 -11.31
N VAL A 22 -7.24 -8.77 -11.16
CA VAL A 22 -6.65 -7.50 -11.64
C VAL A 22 -5.43 -7.14 -10.80
N VAL A 23 -5.56 -7.23 -9.48
CA VAL A 23 -4.46 -6.96 -8.55
C VAL A 23 -3.31 -7.96 -8.76
N LYS A 24 -3.64 -9.24 -8.96
CA LYS A 24 -2.64 -10.28 -9.24
C LYS A 24 -1.87 -10.02 -10.54
N ALA A 25 -2.57 -9.64 -11.61
CA ALA A 25 -1.93 -9.29 -12.88
C ALA A 25 -0.98 -8.10 -12.71
N ARG A 26 -1.42 -7.04 -12.02
CA ARG A 26 -0.57 -5.88 -11.72
C ARG A 26 0.63 -6.23 -10.84
N ALA A 27 0.44 -7.11 -9.86
CA ALA A 27 1.53 -7.59 -9.02
C ALA A 27 2.58 -8.37 -9.83
N LEU A 28 2.16 -9.20 -10.78
CA LEU A 28 3.07 -9.92 -11.67
C LEU A 28 3.87 -8.97 -12.56
N ASP A 29 3.21 -7.97 -13.16
CA ASP A 29 3.90 -6.94 -13.96
C ASP A 29 4.90 -6.17 -13.11
N TYR A 30 4.51 -5.78 -11.90
CA TYR A 30 5.38 -5.08 -10.95
C TYR A 30 6.60 -5.95 -10.55
N LEU A 31 6.38 -7.21 -10.25
CA LEU A 31 7.45 -8.15 -9.90
C LEU A 31 8.42 -8.38 -11.06
N SER A 32 7.90 -8.41 -12.29
CA SER A 32 8.74 -8.52 -13.49
C SER A 32 9.68 -7.34 -13.67
N GLU A 33 9.24 -6.13 -13.29
CA GLU A 33 10.04 -4.90 -13.41
C GLU A 33 10.95 -4.66 -12.20
N PHE A 34 10.42 -4.82 -10.98
CA PHE A 34 11.09 -4.43 -9.73
C PHE A 34 11.60 -5.60 -8.89
N GLY A 35 11.21 -6.83 -9.23
CA GLY A 35 11.62 -8.05 -8.53
C GLY A 35 10.97 -8.30 -7.19
N ARG A 36 10.51 -7.27 -6.47
CA ARG A 36 9.90 -7.37 -5.15
C ARG A 36 8.75 -6.38 -5.00
N LEU A 37 7.71 -6.78 -4.29
CA LEU A 37 6.66 -5.86 -3.84
C LEU A 37 7.19 -4.96 -2.74
N THR A 38 6.66 -3.74 -2.65
CA THR A 38 7.04 -2.75 -1.63
C THR A 38 5.88 -2.50 -0.69
N ILE A 39 6.12 -2.68 0.60
CA ILE A 39 5.17 -2.44 1.69
C ILE A 39 5.83 -1.59 2.78
N THR A 40 5.08 -1.15 3.77
CA THR A 40 5.64 -0.42 4.92
C THR A 40 5.77 -1.31 6.15
N ALA A 41 6.66 -0.95 7.07
CA ALA A 41 6.75 -1.57 8.39
C ALA A 41 5.44 -1.43 9.19
N VAL A 42 4.67 -0.36 8.93
CA VAL A 42 3.34 -0.16 9.52
C VAL A 42 2.36 -1.24 9.04
N THR A 43 2.33 -1.53 7.75
CA THR A 43 1.53 -2.63 7.17
C THR A 43 1.92 -3.98 7.79
N VAL A 44 3.22 -4.23 7.97
CA VAL A 44 3.71 -5.44 8.65
C VAL A 44 3.15 -5.52 10.07
N PHE A 45 3.26 -4.44 10.83
CA PHE A 45 2.72 -4.39 12.20
C PHE A 45 1.21 -4.64 12.23
N GLU A 46 0.43 -3.96 11.39
CA GLU A 46 -1.03 -4.10 11.36
C GLU A 46 -1.48 -5.52 11.06
N ARG A 47 -0.84 -6.16 10.09
CA ARG A 47 -1.17 -7.55 9.72
C ARG A 47 -0.76 -8.55 10.80
N LEU A 48 0.47 -8.44 11.31
CA LEU A 48 0.96 -9.36 12.35
C LEU A 48 0.14 -9.24 13.63
N ARG A 49 -0.18 -8.01 14.07
CA ARG A 49 -1.03 -7.83 15.26
C ARG A 49 -2.41 -8.46 15.08
N GLY A 50 -3.00 -8.33 13.88
CA GLY A 50 -4.30 -8.92 13.57
C GLY A 50 -4.29 -10.43 13.63
N TYR A 51 -3.34 -11.09 12.97
CA TYR A 51 -3.22 -12.55 13.01
C TYR A 51 -2.91 -13.07 14.40
N ARG A 52 -1.96 -12.47 15.10
CA ARG A 52 -1.57 -12.91 16.45
C ARG A 52 -2.68 -12.73 17.46
N ALA A 53 -3.45 -11.64 17.41
CA ALA A 53 -4.63 -11.44 18.25
C ALA A 53 -5.72 -12.47 17.95
N ALA A 54 -5.97 -12.77 16.67
CA ALA A 54 -6.96 -13.78 16.27
C ALA A 54 -6.56 -15.19 16.77
N ILE A 55 -5.30 -15.59 16.63
CA ILE A 55 -4.79 -16.88 17.12
C ILE A 55 -4.93 -16.97 18.64
N ARG A 56 -4.57 -15.92 19.38
CA ARG A 56 -4.75 -15.87 20.84
C ARG A 56 -6.22 -15.98 21.26
N ALA A 57 -7.14 -15.53 20.41
CA ALA A 57 -8.59 -15.67 20.59
C ALA A 57 -9.12 -17.05 20.12
N GLY A 58 -8.26 -17.99 19.76
CA GLY A 58 -8.62 -19.34 19.33
C GLY A 58 -9.08 -19.46 17.88
N LYS A 59 -8.84 -18.45 17.04
CA LYS A 59 -9.20 -18.49 15.62
C LYS A 59 -8.08 -19.14 14.80
N PRO A 60 -8.41 -19.94 13.75
CA PRO A 60 -7.43 -20.69 12.96
C PRO A 60 -6.74 -19.83 11.89
N PHE A 61 -5.87 -18.91 12.29
CA PHE A 61 -5.13 -18.00 11.40
C PHE A 61 -3.64 -18.33 11.25
N GLU A 62 -3.20 -19.49 11.72
CA GLU A 62 -1.78 -19.89 11.67
C GLU A 62 -1.24 -19.98 10.24
N ARG A 63 -2.03 -20.50 9.29
CA ARG A 63 -1.63 -20.59 7.88
C ARG A 63 -1.47 -19.21 7.25
N GLN A 64 -2.39 -18.30 7.55
CA GLN A 64 -2.32 -16.91 7.06
C GLN A 64 -1.13 -16.17 7.65
N LEU A 65 -0.83 -16.38 8.92
CA LEU A 65 0.36 -15.83 9.57
C LEU A 65 1.64 -16.31 8.87
N GLN A 66 1.80 -17.62 8.68
CA GLN A 66 2.96 -18.20 8.01
C GLN A 66 3.11 -17.69 6.56
N ALA A 67 2.01 -17.64 5.81
CA ALA A 67 2.02 -17.11 4.45
C ALA A 67 2.43 -15.64 4.41
N PHE A 68 1.98 -14.85 5.38
CA PHE A 68 2.35 -13.44 5.46
C PHE A 68 3.81 -13.25 5.87
N GLU A 69 4.32 -14.03 6.82
CA GLU A 69 5.75 -14.01 7.19
C GLU A 69 6.66 -14.38 6.01
N ALA A 70 6.26 -15.36 5.20
CA ALA A 70 6.96 -15.70 3.96
C ALA A 70 6.91 -14.56 2.92
N LEU A 71 5.77 -13.86 2.82
CA LEU A 71 5.63 -12.70 1.94
C LEU A 71 6.56 -11.56 2.37
N ILE A 72 6.61 -11.22 3.65
CA ILE A 72 7.47 -10.16 4.19
C ILE A 72 8.94 -10.42 3.82
N ALA A 73 9.40 -11.67 3.92
CA ALA A 73 10.78 -12.03 3.59
C ALA A 73 11.15 -11.73 2.13
N ASN A 74 10.16 -11.63 1.24
CA ASN A 74 10.32 -11.36 -0.18
C ASN A 74 9.88 -9.94 -0.59
N CYS A 75 9.53 -9.09 0.35
CA CYS A 75 9.16 -7.70 0.09
C CYS A 75 10.31 -6.73 0.38
N VAL A 76 10.26 -5.58 -0.27
CA VAL A 76 10.94 -4.38 0.23
C VAL A 76 10.04 -3.79 1.31
N VAL A 77 10.53 -3.72 2.55
CA VAL A 77 9.79 -3.16 3.68
C VAL A 77 10.37 -1.79 3.99
N LEU A 78 9.60 -0.73 3.71
CA LEU A 78 10.01 0.64 4.01
C LEU A 78 9.84 0.92 5.51
N PRO A 79 10.86 1.41 6.20
CA PRO A 79 10.78 1.72 7.62
C PRO A 79 9.94 2.98 7.87
N PHE A 80 9.33 3.05 9.06
CA PHE A 80 8.82 4.28 9.62
C PHE A 80 9.97 4.97 10.37
N ASP A 81 10.72 5.78 9.64
CA ASP A 81 11.90 6.50 10.14
C ASP A 81 11.57 7.94 10.56
N VAL A 82 12.60 8.73 10.88
CA VAL A 82 12.44 10.12 11.34
C VAL A 82 11.76 10.97 10.27
N ASP A 83 12.10 10.82 9.00
CA ASP A 83 11.48 11.59 7.93
C ASP A 83 9.98 11.28 7.80
N ALA A 84 9.61 10.01 7.87
CA ALA A 84 8.22 9.58 7.91
C ALA A 84 7.50 10.09 9.18
N ALA A 85 8.18 10.11 10.33
CA ALA A 85 7.61 10.62 11.58
C ALA A 85 7.29 12.11 11.52
N VAL A 86 8.18 12.92 10.91
CA VAL A 86 7.92 14.36 10.70
C VAL A 86 6.70 14.56 9.81
N VAL A 87 6.63 13.87 8.67
CA VAL A 87 5.46 13.95 7.78
C VAL A 87 4.18 13.48 8.48
N ALA A 88 4.25 12.39 9.25
CA ALA A 88 3.10 11.88 10.00
C ALA A 88 2.58 12.89 11.03
N ALA A 89 3.48 13.57 11.74
CA ALA A 89 3.12 14.60 12.70
C ALA A 89 2.40 15.78 12.02
N ASP A 90 2.89 16.21 10.85
CA ASP A 90 2.25 17.27 10.06
C ASP A 90 0.85 16.85 9.60
N ILE A 91 0.70 15.66 9.03
CA ILE A 91 -0.60 15.14 8.60
C ILE A 91 -1.55 15.05 9.80
N TRP A 92 -1.11 14.43 10.88
CA TRP A 92 -1.93 14.22 12.08
C TRP A 92 -2.41 15.54 12.69
N SER A 93 -1.54 16.55 12.74
CA SER A 93 -1.87 17.87 13.30
C SER A 93 -2.98 18.58 12.53
N ALA A 94 -3.05 18.37 11.22
CA ALA A 94 -4.07 18.93 10.33
C ALA A 94 -5.38 18.12 10.29
N CYS A 95 -5.40 16.91 10.84
CA CYS A 95 -6.54 16.01 10.80
C CYS A 95 -7.60 16.33 11.85
N THR A 96 -8.86 16.04 11.52
CA THR A 96 -9.97 16.02 12.47
C THR A 96 -9.81 14.87 13.47
N ARG A 97 -10.57 14.92 14.58
CA ARG A 97 -10.60 13.83 15.58
C ARG A 97 -10.94 12.47 14.95
N SER A 98 -11.88 12.43 14.01
CA SER A 98 -12.28 11.20 13.31
C SER A 98 -11.16 10.65 12.44
N GLN A 99 -10.46 11.52 11.70
CA GLN A 99 -9.33 11.12 10.86
C GLN A 99 -8.17 10.58 11.69
N ARG A 100 -7.89 11.15 12.86
CA ARG A 100 -6.84 10.70 13.78
C ARG A 100 -7.04 9.29 14.32
N GLN A 101 -8.29 8.79 14.34
CA GLN A 101 -8.59 7.40 14.72
C GLN A 101 -8.03 6.39 13.72
N LYS A 102 -7.79 6.80 12.48
CA LYS A 102 -7.15 6.00 11.42
C LYS A 102 -5.64 6.19 11.41
N LEU A 103 -5.01 6.04 12.56
CA LEU A 103 -3.58 6.29 12.74
C LEU A 103 -2.73 5.46 11.78
N GLY A 104 -3.07 4.19 11.53
CA GLY A 104 -2.35 3.34 10.58
C GLY A 104 -2.29 3.95 9.19
N ASP A 105 -3.41 4.48 8.68
CA ASP A 105 -3.47 5.14 7.37
C ASP A 105 -2.58 6.39 7.33
N ILE A 106 -2.56 7.18 8.40
CA ILE A 106 -1.68 8.37 8.52
C ILE A 106 -0.21 7.95 8.44
N LEU A 107 0.18 6.92 9.18
CA LEU A 107 1.56 6.44 9.21
C LEU A 107 2.00 5.85 7.86
N ILE A 108 1.13 5.08 7.19
CA ILE A 108 1.39 4.54 5.85
C ILE A 108 1.51 5.67 4.84
N ALA A 109 0.58 6.63 4.84
CA ALA A 109 0.64 7.80 3.98
C ALA A 109 1.94 8.59 4.17
N ALA A 110 2.37 8.77 5.41
CA ALA A 110 3.59 9.49 5.74
C ALA A 110 4.85 8.80 5.18
N VAL A 111 4.92 7.47 5.23
CA VAL A 111 6.03 6.73 4.61
C VAL A 111 6.03 6.95 3.10
N ALA A 112 4.88 6.85 2.43
CA ALA A 112 4.78 7.06 0.99
C ALA A 112 5.17 8.49 0.58
N VAL A 113 4.68 9.50 1.30
CA VAL A 113 4.99 10.92 1.06
C VAL A 113 6.46 11.22 1.28
N SER A 114 7.05 10.75 2.38
CA SER A 114 8.47 11.00 2.70
C SER A 114 9.44 10.38 1.70
N ARG A 115 9.00 9.33 1.00
CA ARG A 115 9.78 8.64 -0.04
C ARG A 115 9.44 9.09 -1.46
N HIS A 116 8.45 9.99 -1.62
CA HIS A 116 7.95 10.43 -2.93
C HIS A 116 7.45 9.26 -3.82
N ILE A 117 6.90 8.21 -3.21
CA ILE A 117 6.39 7.01 -3.89
C ILE A 117 4.86 7.00 -3.81
N PRO A 118 4.15 6.68 -4.92
CA PRO A 118 2.69 6.53 -4.88
C PRO A 118 2.25 5.39 -3.96
N LEU A 119 1.07 5.53 -3.39
CA LEU A 119 0.42 4.51 -2.58
C LEU A 119 -0.66 3.79 -3.41
N ALA A 120 -0.55 2.47 -3.54
CA ALA A 120 -1.57 1.64 -4.15
C ALA A 120 -2.60 1.26 -3.10
N THR A 121 -3.79 1.85 -3.21
CA THR A 121 -4.92 1.63 -2.29
C THR A 121 -6.25 1.66 -3.03
N ARG A 122 -7.19 0.86 -2.58
CA ARG A 122 -8.60 0.94 -2.96
C ARG A 122 -9.34 1.99 -2.12
N ASN A 123 -8.86 2.28 -0.93
CA ASN A 123 -9.44 3.24 0.01
C ASN A 123 -9.01 4.69 -0.33
N ARG A 124 -9.21 5.10 -1.58
CA ARG A 124 -8.79 6.41 -2.07
C ARG A 124 -9.42 7.56 -1.31
N ARG A 125 -10.70 7.43 -0.93
CA ARG A 125 -11.45 8.48 -0.25
C ARG A 125 -10.80 8.91 1.05
N ASP A 126 -10.40 7.97 1.89
CA ASP A 126 -9.80 8.26 3.19
C ASP A 126 -8.42 8.89 3.03
N PHE A 127 -7.58 8.34 2.15
CA PHE A 127 -6.25 8.90 1.89
C PHE A 127 -6.31 10.27 1.20
N GLN A 128 -7.24 10.50 0.28
CA GLN A 128 -7.46 11.83 -0.31
C GLN A 128 -7.90 12.84 0.74
N SER A 129 -8.73 12.44 1.70
CA SER A 129 -9.15 13.28 2.82
C SER A 129 -7.96 13.70 3.70
N LEU A 130 -7.04 12.78 3.98
CA LEU A 130 -5.80 13.08 4.73
C LEU A 130 -4.90 14.05 3.96
N ALA A 131 -4.68 13.80 2.68
CA ALA A 131 -3.87 14.66 1.83
C ALA A 131 -4.45 16.07 1.69
N LYS A 132 -5.78 16.17 1.52
CA LYS A 132 -6.48 17.47 1.44
C LYS A 132 -6.37 18.26 2.75
N ALA A 133 -6.53 17.59 3.89
CA ALA A 133 -6.47 18.27 5.20
C ALA A 133 -5.07 18.82 5.48
N SER A 134 -4.02 18.11 5.11
CA SER A 134 -2.63 18.44 5.44
C SER A 134 -1.87 19.16 4.32
N GLY A 135 -2.37 19.17 3.09
CA GLY A 135 -1.63 19.63 1.92
C GLY A 135 -0.49 18.69 1.49
N ALA A 136 -0.44 17.47 2.05
CA ALA A 136 0.59 16.49 1.69
C ALA A 136 0.48 16.05 0.23
N ASN A 137 1.61 15.93 -0.45
CA ASN A 137 1.67 15.46 -1.83
C ASN A 137 1.63 13.93 -1.88
N LEU A 138 0.45 13.36 -1.63
CA LEU A 138 0.18 11.93 -1.67
C LEU A 138 -0.42 11.55 -3.02
N ARG A 139 0.32 10.79 -3.81
CA ARG A 139 -0.16 10.21 -5.07
C ARG A 139 -0.77 8.84 -4.81
N LEU A 140 -1.97 8.62 -5.35
CA LEU A 140 -2.72 7.37 -5.16
C LEU A 140 -2.93 6.66 -6.49
N VAL A 141 -2.78 5.35 -6.47
CA VAL A 141 -3.13 4.45 -7.57
C VAL A 141 -4.06 3.35 -7.06
N ASP A 142 -4.93 2.84 -7.92
CA ASP A 142 -5.84 1.76 -7.58
C ASP A 142 -5.54 0.53 -8.46
N TRP A 143 -5.04 -0.52 -7.85
CA TRP A 143 -4.70 -1.76 -8.54
C TRP A 143 -5.90 -2.65 -8.82
N THR A 144 -7.07 -2.35 -8.28
CA THR A 144 -8.32 -3.07 -8.57
C THR A 144 -8.95 -2.64 -9.89
N ILE A 145 -8.50 -1.51 -10.45
CA ILE A 145 -9.01 -0.97 -11.71
C ILE A 145 -8.12 -1.44 -12.86
N VAL A 146 -8.74 -1.98 -13.91
CA VAL A 146 -8.01 -2.36 -15.13
C VAL A 146 -7.42 -1.09 -15.77
N PRO A 147 -6.11 -1.03 -16.02
CA PRO A 147 -5.53 0.12 -16.70
C PRO A 147 -6.13 0.27 -18.11
N PRO A 148 -6.31 1.51 -18.61
CA PRO A 148 -6.73 1.71 -19.98
C PRO A 148 -5.76 0.99 -20.93
N ARG A 149 -6.30 0.27 -21.93
CA ARG A 149 -5.48 -0.37 -22.96
C ARG A 149 -4.66 0.71 -23.66
N VAL A 150 -3.35 0.65 -23.54
CA VAL A 150 -2.47 1.41 -24.41
C VAL A 150 -2.64 0.78 -25.80
N VAL A 151 -3.39 1.42 -26.66
CA VAL A 151 -3.41 1.08 -28.08
C VAL A 151 -2.02 1.41 -28.59
N ARG A 152 -1.16 0.39 -28.72
CA ARG A 152 0.07 0.55 -29.49
C ARG A 152 -0.40 0.86 -30.91
N GLY A 153 -0.25 2.10 -31.30
CA GLY A 153 -0.46 2.51 -32.68
C GLY A 153 0.44 1.61 -33.54
N THR A 154 -0.20 0.78 -34.36
CA THR A 154 0.48 0.11 -35.46
C THR A 154 0.96 1.23 -36.38
N GLY A 155 2.23 1.62 -36.24
CA GLY A 155 2.90 2.45 -37.21
C GLY A 155 2.95 1.66 -38.51
N GLY A 156 1.97 1.90 -39.36
CA GLY A 156 2.01 1.47 -40.74
C GLY A 156 3.15 2.25 -41.41
N GLY A 157 4.26 1.55 -41.63
CA GLY A 157 5.25 2.01 -42.59
C GLY A 157 4.70 1.81 -43.98
N ALA A 158 4.60 2.88 -44.74
CA ALA A 158 4.61 2.85 -46.19
C ALA A 158 5.99 3.19 -46.66
#